data_ca5be5c2ae9c07d88c04ac04647e3509
#
_entry.id   ca5be5c2ae9c07d88c04ac04647e3509
#
_cell.length_a   1.000
_cell.length_b   1.000
_cell.length_c   1.000
_cell.angle_alpha   90.00
_cell.angle_beta   90.00
_cell.angle_gamma   90.00
#
_symmetry.space_group_name_H-M   'P 1'
#
loop_
_entity.id
_entity.type
_entity.pdbx_description
1 polymer ?
#
loop_
_entity_poly.entity_id
_entity_poly.type
_entity_poly.pdbx_seq_one_letter_code
_entity_poly.pdbx_strand_id
1 'polypeptide(L)'
;NQFVQWPQPAASHPRQDFLWEQTCFEIFIGVHNEDFYREINLSPSQAWQAYQFEEYRYPEDMPPKAAYDIELNQLKRTHYGMNVSIDLTEFMLLHKLKWSDIYIGLSAVLKTTQGDHFYAMQHSSPNADFHNKRDWLHQF
;
A
#
# COMPACT_ATOMS: atom_id res chain seq x y z
N ASN A 1 -13.07 -6.35 -24.21
CA ASN A 1 -12.73 -5.20 -23.37
C ASN A 1 -12.77 -5.58 -21.90
N GLN A 2 -11.73 -5.21 -21.14
CA GLN A 2 -11.66 -5.41 -19.70
C GLN A 2 -12.12 -4.13 -19.01
N PHE A 3 -13.02 -4.28 -18.04
CA PHE A 3 -13.49 -3.17 -17.24
C PHE A 3 -13.02 -3.36 -15.79
N VAL A 4 -12.36 -2.35 -15.25
CA VAL A 4 -11.97 -2.33 -13.85
C VAL A 4 -13.21 -2.18 -12.98
N GLN A 5 -13.31 -3.03 -11.98
CA GLN A 5 -14.40 -3.00 -11.00
C GLN A 5 -13.98 -2.09 -9.83
N TRP A 6 -14.71 -1.01 -9.65
CA TRP A 6 -14.45 -0.04 -8.60
C TRP A 6 -15.41 -0.27 -7.43
N PRO A 7 -14.88 -0.44 -6.20
CA PRO A 7 -15.72 -0.47 -5.00
C PRO A 7 -16.53 0.83 -4.86
N GLN A 8 -17.70 0.73 -4.26
CA GLN A 8 -18.53 1.91 -3.99
C GLN A 8 -17.90 2.79 -2.93
N PRO A 9 -17.94 4.14 -3.10
CA PRO A 9 -17.41 5.06 -2.12
C PRO A 9 -18.12 4.97 -0.76
N ALA A 10 -17.35 5.04 0.33
CA ALA A 10 -17.88 5.22 1.67
C ALA A 10 -18.00 6.71 2.01
N ALA A 11 -18.83 7.04 3.01
CA ALA A 11 -19.01 8.43 3.45
C ALA A 11 -17.82 9.00 4.23
N SER A 12 -16.91 8.15 4.71
CA SER A 12 -15.72 8.50 5.49
C SER A 12 -14.53 7.67 5.00
N HIS A 13 -13.36 7.87 5.64
CA HIS A 13 -12.16 7.09 5.36
C HIS A 13 -11.91 6.05 6.47
N PRO A 14 -12.74 4.99 6.58
CA PRO A 14 -12.55 4.00 7.63
C PRO A 14 -11.32 3.15 7.37
N ARG A 15 -10.66 2.72 8.43
CA ARG A 15 -9.70 1.62 8.35
C ARG A 15 -10.46 0.32 8.14
N GLN A 16 -10.03 -0.48 7.17
CA GLN A 16 -10.70 -1.74 6.83
C GLN A 16 -9.67 -2.75 6.33
N ASP A 17 -9.75 -3.97 6.85
CA ASP A 17 -8.91 -5.07 6.41
C ASP A 17 -9.42 -5.69 5.10
N PHE A 18 -8.56 -6.50 4.48
CA PHE A 18 -8.88 -7.28 3.27
C PHE A 18 -9.24 -6.46 2.04
N LEU A 19 -8.72 -5.23 1.93
CA LEU A 19 -8.98 -4.37 0.77
C LEU A 19 -8.44 -4.96 -0.53
N TRP A 20 -7.38 -5.78 -0.45
CA TRP A 20 -6.78 -6.46 -1.62
C TRP A 20 -7.69 -7.52 -2.26
N GLU A 21 -8.79 -7.89 -1.62
CA GLU A 21 -9.80 -8.77 -2.22
C GLU A 21 -10.62 -8.07 -3.31
N GLN A 22 -10.50 -6.76 -3.40
CA GLN A 22 -11.08 -5.92 -4.44
C GLN A 22 -9.99 -5.08 -5.11
N THR A 23 -10.38 -4.24 -6.07
CA THR A 23 -9.45 -3.27 -6.65
C THR A 23 -8.86 -2.42 -5.54
N CYS A 24 -7.53 -2.40 -5.45
CA CYS A 24 -6.78 -1.81 -4.34
C CYS A 24 -5.45 -1.27 -4.83
N PHE A 25 -5.06 -0.09 -4.36
CA PHE A 25 -3.74 0.47 -4.57
C PHE A 25 -2.92 0.28 -3.29
N GLU A 26 -1.65 -0.03 -3.44
CA GLU A 26 -0.78 -0.31 -2.32
C GLU A 26 0.48 0.55 -2.37
N ILE A 27 0.88 1.05 -1.21
CA ILE A 27 2.14 1.78 -1.02
C ILE A 27 2.96 1.01 0.00
N PHE A 28 4.20 0.67 -0.37
CA PHE A 28 5.16 0.07 0.53
C PHE A 28 6.22 1.09 0.91
N ILE A 29 6.57 1.13 2.19
CA ILE A 29 7.60 2.03 2.72
C ILE A 29 8.67 1.18 3.36
N GLY A 30 9.82 1.10 2.70
CA GLY A 30 11.02 0.45 3.20
C GLY A 30 11.98 1.44 3.84
N VAL A 31 12.89 0.93 4.65
CA VAL A 31 13.96 1.70 5.30
C VAL A 31 15.29 1.08 4.92
N HIS A 32 16.22 1.89 4.40
CA HIS A 32 17.53 1.40 4.00
C HIS A 32 18.25 0.75 5.19
N ASN A 33 18.85 -0.42 4.95
CA ASN A 33 19.58 -1.23 5.92
C ASN A 33 18.71 -1.81 7.06
N GLU A 34 17.39 -1.79 6.92
CA GLU A 34 16.47 -2.36 7.89
C GLU A 34 15.55 -3.37 7.21
N ASP A 35 15.11 -4.38 7.97
CA ASP A 35 14.19 -5.40 7.45
C ASP A 35 12.73 -4.99 7.57
N PHE A 36 12.39 -4.20 8.60
CA PHE A 36 11.01 -3.76 8.83
C PHE A 36 10.52 -2.81 7.73
N TYR A 37 9.21 -2.85 7.50
CA TYR A 37 8.56 -1.96 6.53
C TYR A 37 7.09 -1.75 6.87
N ARG A 38 6.45 -0.87 6.11
CA ARG A 38 5.01 -0.60 6.19
C ARG A 38 4.37 -0.86 4.84
N GLU A 39 3.12 -1.31 4.88
CA GLU A 39 2.23 -1.44 3.73
C GLU A 39 0.98 -0.61 3.96
N ILE A 40 0.57 0.18 2.98
CA ILE A 40 -0.63 1.00 3.05
C ILE A 40 -1.53 0.58 1.90
N ASN A 41 -2.75 0.16 2.21
CA ASN A 41 -3.76 -0.24 1.24
C ASN A 41 -4.81 0.85 1.12
N LEU A 42 -5.12 1.23 -0.12
CA LEU A 42 -6.00 2.34 -0.46
C LEU A 42 -7.08 1.83 -1.42
N SER A 43 -8.32 1.90 -0.98
CA SER A 43 -9.45 1.46 -1.80
C SER A 43 -10.13 2.64 -2.51
N PRO A 44 -10.59 2.45 -3.74
CA PRO A 44 -11.49 3.41 -4.39
C PRO A 44 -12.82 3.65 -3.64
N SER A 45 -13.16 2.79 -2.68
CA SER A 45 -14.27 2.99 -1.73
C SER A 45 -13.99 4.08 -0.69
N GLN A 46 -12.75 4.61 -0.66
CA GLN A 46 -12.21 5.52 0.33
C GLN A 46 -11.88 4.89 1.69
N ALA A 47 -12.00 3.57 1.82
CA ALA A 47 -11.44 2.82 2.94
C ALA A 47 -9.93 2.64 2.75
N TRP A 48 -9.22 2.49 3.83
CA TRP A 48 -7.76 2.31 3.83
C TRP A 48 -7.32 1.45 5.01
N GLN A 49 -6.08 1.00 4.98
CA GLN A 49 -5.43 0.38 6.13
C GLN A 49 -3.92 0.51 6.01
N ALA A 50 -3.25 0.52 7.15
CA ALA A 50 -1.79 0.45 7.22
C ALA A 50 -1.40 -0.77 8.04
N TYR A 51 -0.38 -1.49 7.56
CA TYR A 51 0.15 -2.68 8.20
C TYR A 51 1.63 -2.53 8.48
N GLN A 52 2.10 -3.18 9.54
CA GLN A 52 3.51 -3.23 9.91
C GLN A 52 4.06 -4.63 9.78
N PHE A 53 5.25 -4.74 9.20
CA PHE A 53 6.01 -5.97 9.08
C PHE A 53 7.39 -5.79 9.69
N GLU A 54 7.85 -6.81 10.41
CA GLU A 54 9.19 -6.82 11.02
C GLU A 54 10.26 -7.23 10.00
N GLU A 55 9.88 -8.08 9.06
CA GLU A 55 10.67 -8.54 7.91
C GLU A 55 9.73 -9.06 6.82
N TYR A 56 10.26 -9.61 5.73
CA TYR A 56 9.50 -10.09 4.59
C TYR A 56 8.31 -10.96 5.02
N ARG A 57 7.10 -10.47 4.81
CA ARG A 57 5.81 -11.14 5.11
C ARG A 57 5.67 -11.67 6.54
N TYR A 58 6.40 -11.08 7.48
CA TYR A 58 6.38 -11.52 8.88
C TYR A 58 6.02 -10.35 9.82
N PRO A 59 5.17 -10.57 10.84
CA PRO A 59 4.51 -11.83 11.19
C PRO A 59 3.45 -12.26 10.17
N GLU A 60 3.18 -13.56 10.11
CA GLU A 60 2.26 -14.18 9.14
C GLU A 60 0.78 -14.05 9.53
N ASP A 61 0.44 -13.16 10.44
CA ASP A 61 -0.94 -12.94 10.87
C ASP A 61 -1.84 -12.52 9.71
N MET A 62 -3.09 -12.97 9.73
CA MET A 62 -4.08 -12.64 8.72
C MET A 62 -5.38 -12.17 9.39
N PRO A 63 -5.76 -10.87 9.31
CA PRO A 63 -5.03 -9.82 8.58
C PRO A 63 -3.68 -9.51 9.21
N PRO A 64 -2.77 -8.88 8.48
CA PRO A 64 -1.49 -8.44 9.04
C PRO A 64 -1.69 -7.46 10.20
N LYS A 65 -0.65 -7.28 11.01
CA LYS A 65 -0.69 -6.38 12.15
C LYS A 65 -0.84 -4.94 11.70
N ALA A 66 -1.89 -4.27 12.15
CA ALA A 66 -2.16 -2.87 11.81
C ALA A 66 -1.08 -1.93 12.34
N ALA A 67 -0.72 -0.93 11.55
CA ALA A 67 0.20 0.14 11.93
C ALA A 67 -0.58 1.39 12.30
N TYR A 68 -0.23 2.00 13.43
CA TYR A 68 -0.86 3.22 13.93
C TYR A 68 0.09 4.42 13.95
N ASP A 69 1.29 4.25 13.40
CA ASP A 69 2.29 5.32 13.23
C ASP A 69 2.20 6.00 11.86
N ILE A 70 1.15 5.72 11.11
CA ILE A 70 0.85 6.30 9.81
C ILE A 70 -0.59 6.80 9.81
N GLU A 71 -0.80 8.04 9.36
CA GLU A 71 -2.12 8.64 9.27
C GLU A 71 -2.46 9.00 7.83
N LEU A 72 -3.74 8.89 7.51
CA LEU A 72 -4.28 9.30 6.22
C LEU A 72 -4.84 10.72 6.33
N ASN A 73 -4.26 11.67 5.59
CA ASN A 73 -4.74 13.04 5.55
C ASN A 73 -5.79 13.25 4.46
N GLN A 74 -5.60 12.63 3.31
CA GLN A 74 -6.51 12.76 2.17
C GLN A 74 -6.53 11.48 1.36
N LEU A 75 -7.72 11.09 0.96
CA LEU A 75 -7.94 10.01 0.00
C LEU A 75 -9.12 10.39 -0.86
N LYS A 76 -8.87 10.67 -2.13
CA LYS A 76 -9.89 11.13 -3.08
C LYS A 76 -9.79 10.36 -4.38
N ARG A 77 -10.90 9.79 -4.79
CA ARG A 77 -11.01 9.18 -6.12
C ARG A 77 -11.06 10.26 -7.17
N THR A 78 -10.32 10.06 -8.26
CA THR A 78 -10.33 10.91 -9.44
C THR A 78 -10.84 10.11 -10.63
N HIS A 79 -10.97 10.78 -11.78
CA HIS A 79 -11.34 10.10 -13.03
C HIS A 79 -10.31 9.05 -13.46
N TYR A 80 -9.03 9.27 -13.15
CA TYR A 80 -7.92 8.41 -13.59
C TYR A 80 -7.28 7.57 -12.48
N GLY A 81 -7.73 7.70 -11.24
CA GLY A 81 -7.11 6.99 -10.13
C GLY A 81 -7.45 7.57 -8.77
N MET A 82 -6.45 7.70 -7.94
CA MET A 82 -6.58 8.18 -6.56
C MET A 82 -5.57 9.28 -6.28
N ASN A 83 -6.01 10.34 -5.60
CA ASN A 83 -5.11 11.27 -4.93
C ASN A 83 -5.06 10.93 -3.45
N VAL A 84 -3.87 10.77 -2.92
CA VAL A 84 -3.67 10.42 -1.52
C VAL A 84 -2.62 11.32 -0.88
N SER A 85 -2.85 11.69 0.37
CA SER A 85 -1.86 12.34 1.21
C SER A 85 -1.75 11.58 2.53
N ILE A 86 -0.55 11.13 2.83
CA ILE A 86 -0.26 10.29 3.99
C ILE A 86 0.73 11.03 4.88
N ASP A 87 0.45 11.04 6.19
CA ASP A 87 1.33 11.62 7.19
C ASP A 87 2.23 10.52 7.77
N LEU A 88 3.53 10.64 7.54
CA LEU A 88 4.56 9.75 8.05
C LEU A 88 5.30 10.34 9.24
N THR A 89 4.83 11.44 9.82
CA THR A 89 5.56 12.17 10.87
C THR A 89 5.87 11.28 12.06
N GLU A 90 4.87 10.56 12.58
CA GLU A 90 5.06 9.70 13.74
C GLU A 90 6.00 8.53 13.42
N PHE A 91 5.82 7.89 12.27
CA PHE A 91 6.72 6.83 11.80
C PHE A 91 8.17 7.30 11.72
N MET A 92 8.40 8.47 11.10
CA MET A 92 9.74 9.04 10.94
C MET A 92 10.38 9.39 12.29
N LEU A 93 9.62 9.99 13.20
CA LEU A 93 10.10 10.36 14.54
C LEU A 93 10.39 9.13 15.39
N LEU A 94 9.49 8.16 15.41
CA LEU A 94 9.61 6.93 16.21
C LEU A 94 10.87 6.15 15.85
N HIS A 95 11.21 6.08 14.58
CA HIS A 95 12.36 5.35 14.07
C HIS A 95 13.56 6.24 13.78
N LYS A 96 13.51 7.52 14.13
CA LYS A 96 14.60 8.50 13.94
C LYS A 96 15.09 8.57 12.49
N LEU A 97 14.14 8.60 11.54
CA LEU A 97 14.43 8.56 10.11
C LEU A 97 14.47 9.94 9.48
N LYS A 98 15.29 10.05 8.42
CA LYS A 98 15.26 11.14 7.45
C LYS A 98 14.59 10.64 6.17
N TRP A 99 14.17 11.56 5.32
CA TRP A 99 13.59 11.18 4.01
C TRP A 99 14.52 10.30 3.17
N SER A 100 15.83 10.58 3.22
CA SER A 100 16.84 9.77 2.51
C SER A 100 17.00 8.34 3.05
N ASP A 101 16.44 8.03 4.21
CA ASP A 101 16.51 6.69 4.79
C ASP A 101 15.39 5.78 4.27
N ILE A 102 14.37 6.32 3.62
CA ILE A 102 13.23 5.55 3.14
C ILE A 102 13.18 5.44 1.62
N TYR A 103 12.54 4.38 1.16
CA TYR A 103 12.22 4.17 -0.25
C TYR A 103 10.82 3.58 -0.38
N ILE A 104 10.20 3.77 -1.54
CA ILE A 104 8.77 3.49 -1.72
C ILE A 104 8.56 2.59 -2.92
N GLY A 105 7.68 1.61 -2.75
CA GLY A 105 7.09 0.82 -3.81
C GLY A 105 5.62 1.15 -3.99
N LEU A 106 5.19 1.17 -5.24
CA LEU A 106 3.79 1.38 -5.61
C LEU A 106 3.29 0.17 -6.39
N SER A 107 2.11 -0.29 -6.04
CA SER A 107 1.48 -1.40 -6.72
C SER A 107 -0.04 -1.26 -6.75
N ALA A 108 -0.69 -2.07 -7.56
CA ALA A 108 -2.14 -2.10 -7.67
C ALA A 108 -2.62 -3.52 -7.99
N VAL A 109 -3.70 -3.92 -7.33
CA VAL A 109 -4.52 -5.05 -7.72
C VAL A 109 -5.75 -4.48 -8.43
N LEU A 110 -5.91 -4.79 -9.71
CA LEU A 110 -7.08 -4.38 -10.47
C LEU A 110 -7.96 -5.58 -10.74
N LYS A 111 -9.15 -5.57 -10.16
CA LYS A 111 -10.18 -6.57 -10.45
C LYS A 111 -10.90 -6.17 -11.72
N THR A 112 -10.92 -7.06 -12.70
CA THR A 112 -11.62 -6.83 -13.96
C THR A 112 -12.66 -7.92 -14.21
N THR A 113 -13.51 -7.72 -15.21
CA THR A 113 -14.49 -8.72 -15.64
C THR A 113 -13.84 -9.99 -16.21
N GLN A 114 -12.53 -9.95 -16.51
CA GLN A 114 -11.78 -11.07 -17.07
C GLN A 114 -10.67 -11.58 -16.13
N GLY A 115 -10.70 -11.19 -14.86
CA GLY A 115 -9.75 -11.64 -13.85
C GLY A 115 -8.97 -10.52 -13.19
N ASP A 116 -8.00 -10.90 -12.36
CA ASP A 116 -7.19 -9.98 -11.60
C ASP A 116 -5.93 -9.62 -12.37
N HIS A 117 -5.55 -8.34 -12.31
CA HIS A 117 -4.31 -7.83 -12.87
C HIS A 117 -3.49 -7.19 -11.76
N PHE A 118 -2.17 -7.47 -11.78
CA PHE A 118 -1.23 -7.01 -10.77
C PHE A 118 -0.22 -6.08 -11.42
N TYR A 119 -0.17 -4.83 -10.95
CA TYR A 119 0.74 -3.81 -11.46
C TYR A 119 1.67 -3.35 -10.34
N ALA A 120 2.91 -3.14 -10.67
CA ALA A 120 3.93 -2.59 -9.77
C ALA A 120 4.92 -1.74 -10.57
N MET A 121 5.77 -1.00 -9.88
CA MET A 121 6.86 -0.26 -10.53
C MET A 121 7.80 -1.23 -11.27
N GLN A 122 7.96 -2.44 -10.75
CA GLN A 122 8.74 -3.53 -11.33
C GLN A 122 8.26 -4.86 -10.78
N HIS A 123 8.41 -5.93 -11.52
CA HIS A 123 8.20 -7.32 -11.08
C HIS A 123 9.50 -8.11 -11.28
N SER A 124 10.22 -8.40 -10.20
CA SER A 124 11.46 -9.18 -10.24
C SER A 124 11.24 -10.69 -10.11
N SER A 125 10.05 -11.11 -9.67
CA SER A 125 9.68 -12.51 -9.51
C SER A 125 8.79 -12.98 -10.64
N PRO A 126 8.81 -14.29 -11.01
CA PRO A 126 7.92 -14.85 -12.06
C PRO A 126 6.44 -14.64 -11.75
N ASN A 127 6.05 -14.72 -10.47
CA ASN A 127 4.72 -14.37 -9.99
C ASN A 127 4.74 -13.02 -9.30
N ALA A 128 3.63 -12.29 -9.37
CA ALA A 128 3.51 -11.00 -8.69
C ALA A 128 3.77 -11.16 -7.18
N ASP A 129 4.73 -10.39 -6.66
CA ASP A 129 5.06 -10.33 -5.25
C ASP A 129 5.36 -8.88 -4.88
N PHE A 130 4.35 -8.17 -4.42
CA PHE A 130 4.47 -6.75 -4.08
C PHE A 130 5.36 -6.49 -2.85
N HIS A 131 5.57 -7.51 -2.00
CA HIS A 131 6.46 -7.42 -0.83
C HIS A 131 7.95 -7.53 -1.18
N ASN A 132 8.30 -7.71 -2.45
CA ASN A 132 9.68 -7.78 -2.89
C ASN A 132 10.30 -6.36 -2.93
N LYS A 133 11.17 -6.05 -1.98
CA LYS A 133 11.82 -4.73 -1.85
C LYS A 133 12.64 -4.31 -3.07
N ARG A 134 13.10 -5.25 -3.90
CA ARG A 134 13.81 -4.96 -5.15
C ARG A 134 12.98 -4.17 -6.13
N ASP A 135 11.66 -4.22 -6.00
CA ASP A 135 10.69 -3.60 -6.89
C ASP A 135 10.21 -2.23 -6.38
N TRP A 136 10.70 -1.77 -5.24
CA TRP A 136 10.36 -0.48 -4.65
C TRP A 136 11.40 0.56 -5.07
N LEU A 137 11.12 1.25 -6.17
CA LEU A 137 12.12 2.00 -6.92
C LEU A 137 12.17 3.50 -6.62
N HIS A 138 11.17 4.05 -5.91
CA HIS A 138 11.15 5.47 -5.60
C HIS A 138 12.01 5.80 -4.39
N GLN A 139 12.92 6.74 -4.56
CA GLN A 139 13.81 7.23 -3.49
C GLN A 139 13.71 8.74 -3.35
N PHE A 140 13.96 9.23 -2.17
CA PHE A 140 13.97 10.65 -1.86
C PHE A 140 15.38 11.24 -1.82
#